data_5ee5c76092f111ea87bdf2acd63cb6f0
#
_entry.id   5ee5c76092f111ea87bdf2acd63cb6f0
#
_cell.length_a   1.000
_cell.length_b   1.000
_cell.length_c   1.000
_cell.angle_alpha   90.00
_cell.angle_beta   90.00
_cell.angle_gamma   90.00
#
_symmetry.space_group_name_H-M   'P 1'
#
loop_
_entity.id
_entity.type
_entity.pdbx_description
1 polymer ?
#
loop_
_entity_poly.entity_id
_entity_poly.type
_entity_poly.pdbx_seq_one_letter_code
_entity_poly.pdbx_strand_id
1 'polypeptide(L)'
;MAKVDAAVIGAGPGGLAVAAMLRRRGVDVLVVERSDSVGASWRGHYDRLHLHTVRWLSHLPGLKIPRRNGRWVSRDGVVDYLERYSRHHGLNVRFGASVDRVERSDGGWRLVTGDREPIDARNVVVATGYNHTPFMPDFPGKDGFEGELVHASRYRNAQPYRGRDVLVVGSGNTGAEIAVDLVEGGASRVRLAVRTPPNIAPRQSGGIPTQIVGLTMRHVPPRIADMALGPFQRMMVGDLTRYGMPRPTRGLYTRVAEDDVIPILDVGLIDALKRGHVEVVGALLGFDGRDAILAGRQLIQPEVVIVATGYRRGLEPLVGHLDVLDAKGRPLAHGGRTHPGAPGLYFTGYTNPISGMFREMAIDARRIARAVSGD
;
A
#
# COMPACT_ATOMS: atom_id res chain seq x y z
N MET A 1 30.06 -14.93 10.67
CA MET A 1 28.61 -14.97 10.35
C MET A 1 27.84 -14.45 11.56
N ALA A 2 26.97 -13.45 11.37
CA ALA A 2 26.10 -12.96 12.45
C ALA A 2 24.99 -14.00 12.70
N LYS A 3 24.86 -14.50 13.91
CA LYS A 3 23.78 -15.40 14.31
C LYS A 3 22.89 -14.67 15.32
N VAL A 4 21.60 -14.51 15.00
CA VAL A 4 20.62 -13.81 15.84
C VAL A 4 19.40 -14.71 16.12
N ASP A 5 18.63 -14.40 17.16
CA ASP A 5 17.40 -15.15 17.44
C ASP A 5 16.32 -14.87 16.38
N ALA A 6 16.25 -13.61 15.92
CA ALA A 6 15.31 -13.22 14.88
C ALA A 6 15.91 -12.19 13.92
N ALA A 7 15.68 -12.36 12.62
CA ALA A 7 15.96 -11.36 11.59
C ALA A 7 14.65 -10.82 11.01
N VAL A 8 14.54 -9.51 10.87
CA VAL A 8 13.37 -8.83 10.28
C VAL A 8 13.79 -8.17 8.98
N ILE A 9 13.17 -8.53 7.86
CA ILE A 9 13.47 -7.99 6.53
C ILE A 9 12.55 -6.81 6.24
N GLY A 10 13.12 -5.60 6.24
CA GLY A 10 12.44 -4.33 6.00
C GLY A 10 12.26 -3.47 7.26
N ALA A 11 12.69 -2.20 7.17
CA ALA A 11 12.55 -1.19 8.22
C ALA A 11 11.34 -0.25 7.99
N GLY A 12 10.26 -0.80 7.42
CA GLY A 12 8.96 -0.16 7.33
C GLY A 12 8.16 -0.31 8.65
N PRO A 13 6.92 0.21 8.70
CA PRO A 13 6.10 0.18 9.92
C PRO A 13 5.88 -1.23 10.48
N GLY A 14 5.69 -2.24 9.62
CA GLY A 14 5.50 -3.63 10.05
C GLY A 14 6.76 -4.21 10.69
N GLY A 15 7.92 -4.06 10.02
CA GLY A 15 9.18 -4.60 10.52
C GLY A 15 9.63 -3.93 11.82
N LEU A 16 9.53 -2.60 11.89
CA LEU A 16 9.87 -1.87 13.12
C LEU A 16 8.96 -2.28 14.29
N ALA A 17 7.65 -2.46 14.04
CA ALA A 17 6.71 -2.88 15.08
C ALA A 17 7.05 -4.29 15.61
N VAL A 18 7.39 -5.23 14.71
CA VAL A 18 7.80 -6.59 15.11
C VAL A 18 9.11 -6.55 15.89
N ALA A 19 10.14 -5.86 15.38
CA ALA A 19 11.43 -5.76 16.03
C ALA A 19 11.31 -5.16 17.44
N ALA A 20 10.51 -4.12 17.62
CA ALA A 20 10.24 -3.52 18.91
C ALA A 20 9.58 -4.50 19.90
N MET A 21 8.63 -5.31 19.42
CA MET A 21 7.94 -6.28 20.29
C MET A 21 8.83 -7.48 20.63
N LEU A 22 9.67 -7.94 19.72
CA LEU A 22 10.68 -8.97 19.97
C LEU A 22 11.70 -8.50 21.01
N ARG A 23 12.29 -7.33 20.80
CA ARG A 23 13.25 -6.73 21.74
C ARG A 23 12.68 -6.57 23.14
N ARG A 24 11.42 -6.15 23.28
CA ARG A 24 10.74 -6.05 24.60
C ARG A 24 10.59 -7.39 25.33
N ARG A 25 10.74 -8.50 24.61
CA ARG A 25 10.72 -9.88 25.14
C ARG A 25 12.12 -10.48 25.30
N GLY A 26 13.16 -9.65 25.18
CA GLY A 26 14.55 -10.09 25.33
C GLY A 26 15.10 -10.89 24.16
N VAL A 27 14.38 -10.93 23.02
CA VAL A 27 14.84 -11.62 21.80
C VAL A 27 15.92 -10.75 21.11
N ASP A 28 17.06 -11.34 20.79
CA ASP A 28 18.08 -10.69 19.96
C ASP A 28 17.58 -10.57 18.53
N VAL A 29 17.34 -9.31 18.09
CA VAL A 29 16.71 -9.02 16.81
C VAL A 29 17.54 -8.07 15.97
N LEU A 30 17.78 -8.44 14.71
CA LEU A 30 18.39 -7.61 13.68
C LEU A 30 17.36 -7.24 12.63
N VAL A 31 17.17 -5.95 12.34
CA VAL A 31 16.42 -5.46 11.19
C VAL A 31 17.36 -5.28 10.03
N VAL A 32 17.02 -5.83 8.85
CA VAL A 32 17.81 -5.70 7.61
C VAL A 32 17.00 -4.84 6.62
N GLU A 33 17.60 -3.72 6.19
CA GLU A 33 16.96 -2.77 5.30
C GLU A 33 17.84 -2.49 4.09
N ARG A 34 17.26 -2.58 2.89
CA ARG A 34 18.00 -2.32 1.63
C ARG A 34 18.36 -0.85 1.42
N SER A 35 17.55 0.05 1.94
CA SER A 35 17.74 1.50 1.83
C SER A 35 18.70 2.00 2.92
N ASP A 36 19.03 3.28 2.87
CA ASP A 36 19.89 3.99 3.84
C ASP A 36 19.14 4.53 5.06
N SER A 37 17.83 4.36 5.09
CA SER A 37 16.98 5.01 6.09
C SER A 37 15.72 4.19 6.44
N VAL A 38 15.22 4.43 7.65
CA VAL A 38 13.94 3.89 8.13
C VAL A 38 12.77 4.49 7.35
N GLY A 39 11.78 3.66 7.02
CA GLY A 39 10.56 4.10 6.37
C GLY A 39 10.76 4.58 4.92
N ALA A 40 11.75 4.05 4.21
CA ALA A 40 12.13 4.46 2.86
C ALA A 40 10.96 4.45 1.86
N SER A 41 10.06 3.45 1.93
CA SER A 41 8.87 3.41 1.08
C SER A 41 7.95 4.63 1.30
N TRP A 42 7.80 5.09 2.55
CA TRP A 42 7.03 6.29 2.88
C TRP A 42 7.69 7.56 2.36
N ARG A 43 9.01 7.70 2.47
CA ARG A 43 9.77 8.80 1.86
C ARG A 43 9.59 8.85 0.35
N GLY A 44 9.46 7.69 -0.28
CA GLY A 44 9.27 7.54 -1.71
C GLY A 44 7.87 7.91 -2.21
N HIS A 45 6.87 8.15 -1.37
CA HIS A 45 5.52 8.54 -1.78
C HIS A 45 5.40 10.03 -2.13
N TYR A 46 4.28 10.38 -2.79
CA TYR A 46 3.96 11.75 -3.19
C TYR A 46 3.66 12.67 -1.98
N ASP A 47 3.91 13.96 -2.16
CA ASP A 47 3.96 14.95 -1.08
C ASP A 47 2.63 15.11 -0.33
N ARG A 48 1.49 15.10 -1.05
CA ARG A 48 0.17 15.24 -0.43
C ARG A 48 -0.36 14.01 0.30
N LEU A 49 0.36 12.86 0.25
CA LEU A 49 -0.12 11.64 0.88
C LEU A 49 -0.34 11.81 2.38
N HIS A 50 -1.52 11.43 2.83
CA HIS A 50 -1.87 11.30 4.24
C HIS A 50 -2.37 9.89 4.53
N LEU A 51 -2.21 9.43 5.77
CA LEU A 51 -2.89 8.22 6.21
C LEU A 51 -4.39 8.36 5.99
N HIS A 52 -4.99 7.41 5.31
CA HIS A 52 -6.46 7.31 5.19
C HIS A 52 -7.12 6.86 6.50
N THR A 53 -6.30 6.36 7.43
CA THR A 53 -6.70 5.91 8.76
C THR A 53 -6.40 6.97 9.81
N VAL A 54 -7.23 7.03 10.83
CA VAL A 54 -7.06 8.05 11.86
C VAL A 54 -5.84 7.79 12.73
N ARG A 55 -5.17 8.88 13.12
CA ARG A 55 -3.94 8.85 13.91
C ARG A 55 -4.01 7.92 15.13
N TRP A 56 -5.10 7.98 15.91
CA TRP A 56 -5.22 7.20 17.15
C TRP A 56 -5.50 5.71 16.96
N LEU A 57 -5.82 5.26 15.74
CA LEU A 57 -5.90 3.84 15.38
C LEU A 57 -4.69 3.37 14.58
N SER A 58 -3.72 4.26 14.32
CA SER A 58 -2.53 3.99 13.50
C SER A 58 -1.24 3.94 14.32
N HIS A 59 -1.34 3.87 15.66
CA HIS A 59 -0.16 3.74 16.50
C HIS A 59 0.47 2.35 16.40
N LEU A 60 1.79 2.32 16.31
CA LEU A 60 2.56 1.10 16.54
C LEU A 60 2.71 0.83 18.05
N PRO A 61 2.94 -0.43 18.47
CA PRO A 61 3.01 -0.78 19.87
C PRO A 61 4.14 -0.03 20.62
N GLY A 62 3.82 0.50 21.78
CA GLY A 62 4.80 1.12 22.67
C GLY A 62 5.05 2.61 22.45
N LEU A 63 4.62 3.20 21.31
CA LEU A 63 4.77 4.63 21.06
C LEU A 63 3.58 5.20 20.30
N LYS A 64 2.97 6.26 20.82
CA LYS A 64 1.85 6.95 20.16
C LYS A 64 2.35 7.96 19.11
N ILE A 65 1.62 8.10 17.99
CA ILE A 65 1.82 9.21 17.08
C ILE A 65 1.38 10.52 17.78
N PRO A 66 2.21 11.58 17.79
CA PRO A 66 1.91 12.82 18.49
C PRO A 66 0.63 13.50 18.00
N ARG A 67 -0.07 14.18 18.90
CA ARG A 67 -1.29 14.93 18.57
C ARG A 67 -1.07 16.04 17.55
N ARG A 68 0.13 16.63 17.51
CA ARG A 68 0.51 17.67 16.52
C ARG A 68 0.43 17.19 15.07
N ASN A 69 0.48 15.88 14.81
CA ASN A 69 0.33 15.32 13.47
C ASN A 69 -1.13 15.32 12.96
N GLY A 70 -2.05 15.96 13.68
CA GLY A 70 -3.44 16.07 13.28
C GLY A 70 -4.23 14.76 13.33
N ARG A 71 -5.39 14.75 12.70
CA ARG A 71 -6.27 13.58 12.59
C ARG A 71 -5.74 12.60 11.53
N TRP A 72 -5.30 13.13 10.40
CA TRP A 72 -4.78 12.41 9.24
C TRP A 72 -3.30 12.72 9.13
N VAL A 73 -2.46 11.75 9.42
CA VAL A 73 -1.01 11.94 9.49
C VAL A 73 -0.45 12.06 8.08
N SER A 74 0.28 13.14 7.81
CA SER A 74 0.95 13.35 6.52
C SER A 74 2.08 12.34 6.30
N ARG A 75 2.50 12.17 5.05
CA ARG A 75 3.66 11.36 4.67
C ARG A 75 4.87 11.66 5.55
N ASP A 76 5.23 12.92 5.68
CA ASP A 76 6.40 13.35 6.48
C ASP A 76 6.18 13.07 7.97
N GLY A 77 4.97 13.28 8.47
CA GLY A 77 4.60 12.93 9.84
C GLY A 77 4.69 11.43 10.13
N VAL A 78 4.44 10.58 9.13
CA VAL A 78 4.67 9.11 9.23
C VAL A 78 6.16 8.82 9.26
N VAL A 79 6.95 9.42 8.37
CA VAL A 79 8.42 9.26 8.33
C VAL A 79 9.05 9.64 9.67
N ASP A 80 8.76 10.84 10.17
CA ASP A 80 9.24 11.31 11.48
C ASP A 80 8.83 10.38 12.62
N TYR A 81 7.62 9.85 12.56
CA TYR A 81 7.13 8.90 13.54
C TYR A 81 7.91 7.58 13.51
N LEU A 82 8.19 7.02 12.32
CA LEU A 82 8.94 5.77 12.19
C LEU A 82 10.39 5.91 12.64
N GLU A 83 11.06 7.01 12.32
CA GLU A 83 12.40 7.31 12.83
C GLU A 83 12.44 7.43 14.36
N ARG A 84 11.49 8.19 14.90
CA ARG A 84 11.35 8.32 16.33
C ARG A 84 11.02 6.99 17.00
N TYR A 85 10.21 6.14 16.34
CA TYR A 85 9.87 4.82 16.82
C TYR A 85 11.10 3.92 16.90
N SER A 86 11.92 3.89 15.85
CA SER A 86 13.17 3.12 15.80
C SER A 86 14.14 3.55 16.91
N ARG A 87 14.36 4.87 17.07
CA ARG A 87 15.21 5.41 18.15
C ARG A 87 14.67 5.12 19.54
N HIS A 88 13.36 5.30 19.75
CA HIS A 88 12.71 5.06 21.06
C HIS A 88 12.86 3.62 21.53
N HIS A 89 12.79 2.67 20.62
CA HIS A 89 12.97 1.25 20.95
C HIS A 89 14.42 0.77 20.83
N GLY A 90 15.37 1.63 20.45
CA GLY A 90 16.78 1.30 20.29
C GLY A 90 17.01 0.15 19.29
N LEU A 91 16.29 0.17 18.16
CA LEU A 91 16.31 -0.94 17.21
C LEU A 91 17.66 -1.01 16.48
N ASN A 92 18.21 -2.23 16.38
CA ASN A 92 19.41 -2.51 15.60
C ASN A 92 18.99 -2.68 14.12
N VAL A 93 19.35 -1.71 13.27
CA VAL A 93 19.00 -1.72 11.83
C VAL A 93 20.28 -1.74 11.00
N ARG A 94 20.45 -2.77 10.19
CA ARG A 94 21.52 -2.85 9.18
C ARG A 94 20.98 -2.28 7.88
N PHE A 95 21.41 -1.08 7.55
CA PHE A 95 21.07 -0.39 6.31
C PHE A 95 21.94 -0.80 5.12
N GLY A 96 21.45 -0.53 3.89
CA GLY A 96 22.13 -0.84 2.65
C GLY A 96 22.36 -2.33 2.43
N ALA A 97 21.51 -3.19 3.00
CA ALA A 97 21.58 -4.63 2.90
C ALA A 97 20.29 -5.18 2.27
N SER A 98 20.37 -5.54 0.99
CA SER A 98 19.28 -6.23 0.29
C SER A 98 19.33 -7.71 0.64
N VAL A 99 18.20 -8.26 1.01
CA VAL A 99 18.03 -9.72 1.14
C VAL A 99 17.44 -10.23 -0.15
N ASP A 100 18.18 -11.04 -0.88
CA ASP A 100 17.78 -11.55 -2.19
C ASP A 100 16.99 -12.85 -2.05
N ARG A 101 17.33 -13.66 -1.03
CA ARG A 101 16.72 -14.97 -0.80
C ARG A 101 16.75 -15.35 0.67
N VAL A 102 15.73 -16.07 1.13
CA VAL A 102 15.68 -16.70 2.45
C VAL A 102 15.80 -18.21 2.25
N GLU A 103 16.81 -18.82 2.80
CA GLU A 103 17.10 -20.24 2.64
C GLU A 103 17.02 -20.96 3.99
N ARG A 104 16.83 -22.28 3.95
CA ARG A 104 16.94 -23.12 5.16
C ARG A 104 18.39 -23.24 5.59
N SER A 105 18.63 -23.26 6.87
CA SER A 105 19.94 -23.50 7.46
C SER A 105 19.81 -24.40 8.70
N ASP A 106 20.91 -24.94 9.19
CA ASP A 106 20.94 -25.78 10.38
C ASP A 106 20.42 -25.00 11.60
N GLY A 107 19.21 -25.37 12.04
CA GLY A 107 18.54 -24.76 13.18
C GLY A 107 17.83 -23.45 12.90
N GLY A 108 17.47 -23.16 11.64
CA GLY A 108 16.69 -21.98 11.28
C GLY A 108 16.78 -21.59 9.81
N TRP A 109 17.16 -20.34 9.59
CA TRP A 109 17.11 -19.67 8.30
C TRP A 109 18.41 -18.92 8.01
N ARG A 110 18.75 -18.81 6.74
CA ARG A 110 19.84 -17.99 6.20
C ARG A 110 19.30 -16.93 5.27
N LEU A 111 19.63 -15.69 5.54
CA LEU A 111 19.36 -14.55 4.65
C LEU A 111 20.56 -14.37 3.73
N VAL A 112 20.36 -14.57 2.45
CA VAL A 112 21.36 -14.32 1.40
C VAL A 112 21.27 -12.84 1.03
N THR A 113 22.40 -12.14 1.15
CA THR A 113 22.48 -10.67 1.03
C THR A 113 23.53 -10.28 -0.01
N GLY A 114 23.26 -10.49 -1.30
CA GLY A 114 24.13 -10.06 -2.39
C GLY A 114 25.64 -10.15 -2.07
N ASP A 115 26.34 -9.03 -2.11
CA ASP A 115 27.78 -8.93 -1.87
C ASP A 115 28.17 -8.89 -0.37
N ARG A 116 27.23 -9.05 0.55
CA ARG A 116 27.49 -9.01 2.00
C ARG A 116 27.49 -10.40 2.61
N GLU A 117 28.08 -10.51 3.80
CA GLU A 117 28.00 -11.75 4.57
C GLU A 117 26.57 -12.14 4.88
N PRO A 118 26.20 -13.42 4.67
CA PRO A 118 24.87 -13.93 5.01
C PRO A 118 24.59 -13.82 6.51
N ILE A 119 23.30 -13.77 6.85
CA ILE A 119 22.84 -13.67 8.23
C ILE A 119 22.07 -14.94 8.58
N ASP A 120 22.52 -15.65 9.60
CA ASP A 120 21.80 -16.82 10.13
C ASP A 120 20.88 -16.38 11.28
N ALA A 121 19.62 -16.84 11.28
CA ALA A 121 18.62 -16.52 12.27
C ALA A 121 17.75 -17.74 12.60
N ARG A 122 17.34 -17.89 13.86
CA ARG A 122 16.37 -18.94 14.22
C ARG A 122 14.99 -18.66 13.62
N ASN A 123 14.61 -17.37 13.60
CA ASN A 123 13.34 -16.92 13.10
C ASN A 123 13.55 -15.80 12.07
N VAL A 124 12.73 -15.77 11.03
CA VAL A 124 12.74 -14.70 10.04
C VAL A 124 11.34 -14.09 9.94
N VAL A 125 11.28 -12.77 9.90
CA VAL A 125 10.05 -12.02 9.66
C VAL A 125 10.18 -11.24 8.37
N VAL A 126 9.40 -11.60 7.36
CA VAL A 126 9.33 -10.88 6.08
C VAL A 126 8.35 -9.72 6.23
N ALA A 127 8.86 -8.49 6.13
CA ALA A 127 8.12 -7.23 6.28
C ALA A 127 8.49 -6.22 5.18
N THR A 128 8.78 -6.71 3.96
CA THR A 128 9.25 -5.90 2.82
C THR A 128 8.17 -4.99 2.23
N GLY A 129 6.92 -5.15 2.63
CA GLY A 129 5.80 -4.27 2.35
C GLY A 129 4.93 -4.70 1.17
N TYR A 130 3.64 -4.32 1.25
CA TYR A 130 2.62 -4.61 0.25
C TYR A 130 2.91 -3.93 -1.10
N ASN A 131 3.40 -2.69 -1.07
CA ASN A 131 3.75 -1.89 -2.24
C ASN A 131 5.25 -1.99 -2.54
N HIS A 132 5.73 -3.19 -2.88
CA HIS A 132 7.15 -3.44 -3.05
C HIS A 132 7.65 -3.11 -4.46
N THR A 133 7.06 -3.73 -5.49
CA THR A 133 7.50 -3.60 -6.88
C THR A 133 6.43 -2.89 -7.70
N PRO A 134 6.72 -1.72 -8.29
CA PRO A 134 5.78 -1.04 -9.19
C PRO A 134 5.31 -1.96 -10.30
N PHE A 135 4.00 -1.97 -10.57
CA PHE A 135 3.44 -2.78 -11.64
C PHE A 135 3.09 -1.90 -12.84
N MET A 136 3.91 -1.98 -13.88
CA MET A 136 3.66 -1.38 -15.19
C MET A 136 3.07 -2.47 -16.10
N PRO A 137 1.79 -2.37 -16.51
CA PRO A 137 1.23 -3.29 -17.51
C PRO A 137 1.99 -3.21 -18.82
N ASP A 138 1.97 -4.31 -19.56
CA ASP A 138 2.52 -4.33 -20.91
C ASP A 138 1.48 -3.79 -21.90
N PHE A 139 1.45 -2.47 -22.04
CA PHE A 139 0.58 -1.82 -23.01
C PHE A 139 1.18 -1.96 -24.43
N PRO A 140 0.42 -2.49 -25.40
CA PRO A 140 0.85 -2.47 -26.80
C PRO A 140 1.27 -1.07 -27.24
N GLY A 141 2.41 -0.95 -27.93
CA GLY A 141 2.91 0.32 -28.43
C GLY A 141 3.56 1.25 -27.40
N LYS A 142 3.70 0.86 -26.13
CA LYS A 142 4.23 1.74 -25.07
C LYS A 142 5.64 2.28 -25.35
N ASP A 143 6.50 1.47 -26.00
CA ASP A 143 7.89 1.85 -26.28
C ASP A 143 8.01 2.88 -27.43
N GLY A 144 6.96 3.01 -28.24
CA GLY A 144 6.82 4.00 -29.29
C GLY A 144 6.00 5.24 -28.91
N PHE A 145 5.54 5.32 -27.65
CA PHE A 145 4.77 6.48 -27.20
C PHE A 145 5.65 7.73 -27.12
N GLU A 146 5.27 8.77 -27.85
CA GLU A 146 6.05 10.02 -27.94
C GLU A 146 5.85 10.97 -26.75
N GLY A 147 4.89 10.71 -25.86
CA GLY A 147 4.70 11.45 -24.61
C GLY A 147 5.52 10.88 -23.45
N GLU A 148 5.36 11.47 -22.29
CA GLU A 148 6.00 11.00 -21.07
C GLU A 148 5.17 9.88 -20.42
N LEU A 149 5.75 8.69 -20.21
CA LEU A 149 5.11 7.56 -19.56
C LEU A 149 5.82 7.25 -18.24
N VAL A 150 5.13 7.45 -17.12
CA VAL A 150 5.70 7.24 -15.78
C VAL A 150 4.79 6.39 -14.89
N HIS A 151 5.38 5.54 -14.05
CA HIS A 151 4.62 4.88 -12.99
C HIS A 151 4.41 5.84 -11.79
N ALA A 152 3.27 5.76 -11.12
CA ALA A 152 2.92 6.60 -9.98
C ALA A 152 3.94 6.57 -8.82
N SER A 153 4.79 5.54 -8.73
CA SER A 153 5.90 5.49 -7.77
C SER A 153 6.96 6.58 -7.99
N ARG A 154 7.03 7.16 -9.18
CA ARG A 154 7.94 8.26 -9.53
C ARG A 154 7.29 9.64 -9.39
N TYR A 155 5.97 9.68 -9.24
CA TYR A 155 5.24 10.92 -9.00
C TYR A 155 5.54 11.46 -7.60
N ARG A 156 5.82 12.76 -7.49
CA ARG A 156 6.08 13.45 -6.22
C ARG A 156 5.02 14.51 -5.93
N ASN A 157 4.78 15.39 -6.87
CA ASN A 157 3.78 16.46 -6.79
C ASN A 157 3.42 16.94 -8.20
N ALA A 158 2.44 17.84 -8.29
CA ALA A 158 1.93 18.33 -9.56
C ALA A 158 2.82 19.38 -10.26
N GLN A 159 3.87 19.90 -9.61
CA GLN A 159 4.67 21.01 -10.14
C GLN A 159 5.24 20.74 -11.57
N PRO A 160 5.83 19.55 -11.87
CA PRO A 160 6.36 19.26 -13.22
C PRO A 160 5.27 19.15 -14.30
N TYR A 161 4.01 19.02 -13.89
CA TYR A 161 2.87 18.76 -14.79
C TYR A 161 1.96 19.99 -14.96
N ARG A 162 2.37 21.15 -14.42
CA ARG A 162 1.62 22.39 -14.56
C ARG A 162 1.48 22.77 -16.04
N GLY A 163 0.26 23.10 -16.46
CA GLY A 163 -0.06 23.47 -17.84
C GLY A 163 -0.10 22.31 -18.82
N ARG A 164 0.21 21.07 -18.38
CA ARG A 164 0.26 19.88 -19.25
C ARG A 164 -1.08 19.13 -19.28
N ASP A 165 -1.32 18.42 -20.36
CA ASP A 165 -2.42 17.47 -20.52
C ASP A 165 -2.00 16.10 -19.98
N VAL A 166 -2.65 15.63 -18.92
CA VAL A 166 -2.24 14.43 -18.16
C VAL A 166 -3.34 13.37 -18.16
N LEU A 167 -2.98 12.14 -18.54
CA LEU A 167 -3.80 10.94 -18.35
C LEU A 167 -3.32 10.16 -17.13
N VAL A 168 -4.17 9.99 -16.13
CA VAL A 168 -3.92 9.10 -14.98
C VAL A 168 -4.58 7.76 -15.24
N VAL A 169 -3.82 6.66 -15.23
CA VAL A 169 -4.31 5.31 -15.51
C VAL A 169 -4.45 4.52 -14.22
N GLY A 170 -5.69 4.23 -13.85
CA GLY A 170 -6.03 3.46 -12.65
C GLY A 170 -6.83 4.24 -11.63
N SER A 171 -7.98 3.69 -11.26
CA SER A 171 -8.97 4.28 -10.34
C SER A 171 -8.86 3.72 -8.92
N GLY A 172 -7.64 3.55 -8.39
CA GLY A 172 -7.38 3.30 -6.97
C GLY A 172 -7.16 4.60 -6.20
N ASN A 173 -6.90 4.51 -4.88
CA ASN A 173 -6.61 5.69 -4.03
C ASN A 173 -5.49 6.55 -4.62
N THR A 174 -4.38 5.95 -5.05
CA THR A 174 -3.25 6.66 -5.64
C THR A 174 -3.63 7.45 -6.89
N GLY A 175 -4.36 6.82 -7.84
CA GLY A 175 -4.78 7.50 -9.06
C GLY A 175 -5.77 8.64 -8.80
N ALA A 176 -6.70 8.42 -7.86
CA ALA A 176 -7.66 9.43 -7.44
C ALA A 176 -6.97 10.66 -6.79
N GLU A 177 -6.02 10.43 -5.89
CA GLU A 177 -5.29 11.50 -5.23
C GLU A 177 -4.35 12.26 -6.17
N ILE A 178 -3.66 11.56 -7.08
CA ILE A 178 -2.82 12.19 -8.11
C ILE A 178 -3.67 13.03 -9.05
N ALA A 179 -4.85 12.55 -9.47
CA ALA A 179 -5.74 13.34 -10.34
C ALA A 179 -6.16 14.65 -9.67
N VAL A 180 -6.51 14.60 -8.38
CA VAL A 180 -6.84 15.81 -7.60
C VAL A 180 -5.63 16.73 -7.45
N ASP A 181 -4.46 16.19 -7.12
CA ASP A 181 -3.22 16.96 -6.98
C ASP A 181 -2.85 17.70 -8.28
N LEU A 182 -2.99 17.04 -9.42
CA LEU A 182 -2.76 17.63 -10.74
C LEU A 182 -3.72 18.79 -11.04
N VAL A 183 -5.00 18.64 -10.71
CA VAL A 183 -6.00 19.72 -10.86
C VAL A 183 -5.61 20.92 -9.99
N GLU A 184 -5.34 20.69 -8.71
CA GLU A 184 -4.94 21.74 -7.76
C GLU A 184 -3.60 22.40 -8.14
N GLY A 185 -2.68 21.64 -8.75
CA GLY A 185 -1.37 22.09 -9.21
C GLY A 185 -1.40 22.81 -10.56
N GLY A 186 -2.56 22.88 -11.22
CA GLY A 186 -2.75 23.66 -12.45
C GLY A 186 -2.33 22.91 -13.73
N ALA A 187 -2.48 21.59 -13.81
CA ALA A 187 -2.45 20.87 -15.08
C ALA A 187 -3.55 21.44 -16.03
N SER A 188 -3.28 21.54 -17.32
CA SER A 188 -4.23 22.10 -18.30
C SER A 188 -5.46 21.22 -18.49
N ARG A 189 -5.27 19.91 -18.41
CA ARG A 189 -6.32 18.89 -18.49
C ARG A 189 -5.93 17.67 -17.69
N VAL A 190 -6.89 17.10 -16.96
CA VAL A 190 -6.68 15.87 -16.19
C VAL A 190 -7.74 14.86 -16.57
N ARG A 191 -7.31 13.72 -17.08
CA ARG A 191 -8.17 12.57 -17.39
C ARG A 191 -7.85 11.39 -16.47
N LEU A 192 -8.89 10.67 -16.05
CA LEU A 192 -8.77 9.46 -15.25
C LEU A 192 -9.29 8.26 -16.04
N ALA A 193 -8.39 7.36 -16.45
CA ALA A 193 -8.75 6.15 -17.16
C ALA A 193 -9.25 5.07 -16.18
N VAL A 194 -10.49 4.64 -16.35
CA VAL A 194 -11.17 3.68 -15.48
C VAL A 194 -11.43 2.37 -16.20
N ARG A 195 -10.74 1.30 -15.78
CA ARG A 195 -10.97 -0.06 -16.29
C ARG A 195 -12.08 -0.78 -15.51
N THR A 196 -12.02 -0.70 -14.20
CA THR A 196 -12.98 -1.34 -13.30
C THR A 196 -13.62 -0.28 -12.43
N PRO A 197 -14.96 -0.16 -12.41
CA PRO A 197 -15.66 0.82 -11.61
C PRO A 197 -15.28 0.73 -10.13
N PRO A 198 -14.76 1.81 -9.51
CA PRO A 198 -14.36 1.78 -8.12
C PRO A 198 -15.55 1.97 -7.18
N ASN A 199 -15.49 1.36 -5.99
CA ASN A 199 -16.29 1.84 -4.87
C ASN A 199 -15.61 3.09 -4.30
N ILE A 200 -16.38 4.15 -4.05
CA ILE A 200 -15.91 5.40 -3.46
C ILE A 200 -16.64 5.62 -2.14
N ALA A 201 -15.91 6.01 -1.12
CA ALA A 201 -16.47 6.37 0.17
C ALA A 201 -15.82 7.67 0.70
N PRO A 202 -16.56 8.55 1.36
CA PRO A 202 -15.96 9.69 2.04
C PRO A 202 -14.93 9.21 3.09
N ARG A 203 -13.81 9.91 3.25
CA ARG A 203 -12.84 9.59 4.32
C ARG A 203 -13.45 9.71 5.72
N GLN A 204 -14.46 10.60 5.85
CA GLN A 204 -15.29 10.75 7.05
C GLN A 204 -16.70 11.22 6.68
N SER A 205 -17.68 10.92 7.53
CA SER A 205 -19.06 11.39 7.39
C SER A 205 -19.57 11.88 8.75
N GLY A 206 -20.10 13.12 8.82
CA GLY A 206 -20.56 13.71 10.08
C GLY A 206 -19.48 13.71 11.20
N GLY A 207 -18.20 13.88 10.83
CA GLY A 207 -17.08 13.82 11.77
C GLY A 207 -16.63 12.40 12.16
N ILE A 208 -17.34 11.34 11.74
CA ILE A 208 -17.00 9.94 12.01
C ILE A 208 -16.11 9.41 10.87
N PRO A 209 -14.87 8.96 11.15
CA PRO A 209 -13.99 8.35 10.14
C PRO A 209 -14.58 7.05 9.59
N THR A 210 -14.51 6.86 8.28
CA THR A 210 -14.99 5.64 7.60
C THR A 210 -14.29 4.38 8.11
N GLN A 211 -13.03 4.49 8.56
CA GLN A 211 -12.31 3.40 9.23
C GLN A 211 -13.06 2.84 10.45
N ILE A 212 -13.72 3.69 11.26
CA ILE A 212 -14.47 3.24 12.44
C ILE A 212 -15.67 2.41 12.00
N VAL A 213 -16.40 2.85 10.97
CA VAL A 213 -17.49 2.08 10.38
C VAL A 213 -16.97 0.73 9.84
N GLY A 214 -15.83 0.73 9.16
CA GLY A 214 -15.17 -0.49 8.69
C GLY A 214 -14.79 -1.46 9.83
N LEU A 215 -14.36 -0.92 10.97
CA LEU A 215 -14.03 -1.72 12.16
C LEU A 215 -15.28 -2.37 12.79
N THR A 216 -16.38 -1.67 12.85
CA THR A 216 -17.64 -2.24 13.39
C THR A 216 -18.23 -3.30 12.44
N MET A 217 -18.10 -3.09 11.14
CA MET A 217 -18.65 -3.99 10.12
C MET A 217 -17.76 -5.21 9.79
N ARG A 218 -16.53 -5.29 10.28
CA ARG A 218 -15.57 -6.37 9.91
C ARG A 218 -16.04 -7.79 10.28
N HIS A 219 -16.97 -7.91 11.23
CA HIS A 219 -17.55 -9.21 11.67
C HIS A 219 -18.92 -9.49 11.08
N VAL A 220 -19.47 -8.53 10.33
CA VAL A 220 -20.76 -8.69 9.64
C VAL A 220 -20.48 -9.34 8.28
N PRO A 221 -21.27 -10.33 7.84
CA PRO A 221 -21.12 -10.88 6.50
C PRO A 221 -21.15 -9.77 5.44
N PRO A 222 -20.21 -9.77 4.48
CA PRO A 222 -19.99 -8.63 3.56
C PRO A 222 -21.26 -8.21 2.81
N ARG A 223 -22.08 -9.17 2.35
CA ARG A 223 -23.34 -8.88 1.65
C ARG A 223 -24.38 -8.19 2.54
N ILE A 224 -24.43 -8.52 3.84
CA ILE A 224 -25.31 -7.86 4.80
C ILE A 224 -24.83 -6.44 5.07
N ALA A 225 -23.52 -6.24 5.22
CA ALA A 225 -22.92 -4.91 5.38
C ALA A 225 -23.19 -4.03 4.15
N ASP A 226 -23.07 -4.57 2.93
CA ASP A 226 -23.38 -3.85 1.69
C ASP A 226 -24.88 -3.50 1.57
N MET A 227 -25.77 -4.40 1.99
CA MET A 227 -27.21 -4.15 1.99
C MET A 227 -27.59 -3.05 3.00
N ALA A 228 -27.01 -3.06 4.19
CA ALA A 228 -27.30 -2.10 5.25
C ALA A 228 -26.70 -0.71 4.96
N LEU A 229 -25.47 -0.63 4.48
CA LEU A 229 -24.73 0.62 4.32
C LEU A 229 -24.71 1.16 2.88
N GLY A 230 -25.01 0.33 1.88
CA GLY A 230 -24.97 0.73 0.48
C GLY A 230 -25.91 1.90 0.11
N PRO A 231 -27.15 1.96 0.61
CA PRO A 231 -28.02 3.13 0.38
C PRO A 231 -27.44 4.42 0.97
N PHE A 232 -26.92 4.37 2.20
CA PHE A 232 -26.28 5.51 2.85
C PHE A 232 -25.04 5.97 2.09
N GLN A 233 -24.18 5.04 1.66
CA GLN A 233 -23.00 5.35 0.86
C GLN A 233 -23.39 6.03 -0.46
N ARG A 234 -24.41 5.52 -1.15
CA ARG A 234 -24.93 6.14 -2.39
C ARG A 234 -25.47 7.53 -2.17
N MET A 235 -26.17 7.77 -1.06
CA MET A 235 -26.65 9.10 -0.68
C MET A 235 -25.49 10.08 -0.45
N MET A 236 -24.42 9.63 0.23
CA MET A 236 -23.25 10.47 0.52
C MET A 236 -22.40 10.80 -0.70
N VAL A 237 -22.20 9.83 -1.60
CA VAL A 237 -21.37 10.00 -2.81
C VAL A 237 -22.17 10.68 -3.93
N GLY A 238 -23.45 10.38 -4.02
CA GLY A 238 -24.32 10.81 -5.11
C GLY A 238 -24.16 9.96 -6.37
N ASP A 239 -24.89 10.34 -7.42
CA ASP A 239 -24.79 9.67 -8.72
C ASP A 239 -23.67 10.29 -9.55
N LEU A 240 -22.54 9.60 -9.65
CA LEU A 240 -21.37 10.02 -10.42
C LEU A 240 -21.42 9.59 -11.89
N THR A 241 -22.45 8.82 -12.33
CA THR A 241 -22.52 8.35 -13.73
C THR A 241 -22.71 9.51 -14.70
N ARG A 242 -23.39 10.57 -14.29
CA ARG A 242 -23.55 11.81 -15.07
C ARG A 242 -22.23 12.56 -15.32
N TYR A 243 -21.18 12.21 -14.55
CA TYR A 243 -19.83 12.75 -14.70
C TYR A 243 -18.86 11.71 -15.29
N GLY A 244 -19.39 10.67 -15.93
CA GLY A 244 -18.60 9.65 -16.62
C GLY A 244 -18.08 8.51 -15.70
N MET A 245 -18.22 8.60 -14.38
CA MET A 245 -17.76 7.54 -13.48
C MET A 245 -18.73 6.36 -13.46
N PRO A 246 -18.36 5.18 -13.97
CA PRO A 246 -19.27 4.04 -14.04
C PRO A 246 -19.60 3.50 -12.63
N ARG A 247 -20.82 2.95 -12.49
CA ARG A 247 -21.27 2.36 -11.22
C ARG A 247 -20.52 1.06 -10.92
N PRO A 248 -20.08 0.83 -9.67
CA PRO A 248 -19.55 -0.46 -9.27
C PRO A 248 -20.65 -1.54 -9.34
N THR A 249 -20.27 -2.72 -9.82
CA THR A 249 -21.19 -3.88 -9.96
C THR A 249 -21.36 -4.67 -8.67
N ARG A 250 -20.45 -4.50 -7.71
CA ARG A 250 -20.46 -5.18 -6.42
C ARG A 250 -20.31 -4.17 -5.28
N GLY A 251 -20.89 -4.51 -4.11
CA GLY A 251 -20.81 -3.68 -2.92
C GLY A 251 -19.38 -3.54 -2.40
N LEU A 252 -19.14 -2.52 -1.60
CA LEU A 252 -17.84 -2.16 -1.05
C LEU A 252 -17.25 -3.29 -0.19
N TYR A 253 -18.04 -3.82 0.75
CA TYR A 253 -17.56 -4.84 1.70
C TYR A 253 -17.33 -6.19 1.01
N THR A 254 -18.17 -6.54 0.02
CA THR A 254 -17.97 -7.73 -0.82
C THR A 254 -16.66 -7.63 -1.60
N ARG A 255 -16.35 -6.49 -2.20
CA ARG A 255 -15.07 -6.30 -2.92
C ARG A 255 -13.85 -6.35 -2.02
N VAL A 256 -13.94 -5.80 -0.82
CA VAL A 256 -12.84 -5.89 0.15
C VAL A 256 -12.59 -7.34 0.55
N ALA A 257 -13.65 -8.11 0.80
CA ALA A 257 -13.53 -9.50 1.26
C ALA A 257 -13.08 -10.48 0.16
N GLU A 258 -13.61 -10.34 -1.06
CA GLU A 258 -13.40 -11.30 -2.15
C GLU A 258 -12.20 -10.93 -3.05
N ASP A 259 -11.99 -9.62 -3.29
CA ASP A 259 -10.98 -9.12 -4.23
C ASP A 259 -9.75 -8.52 -3.55
N ASP A 260 -9.75 -8.33 -2.23
CA ASP A 260 -8.71 -7.60 -1.47
C ASP A 260 -8.55 -6.13 -1.96
N VAL A 261 -9.63 -5.55 -2.49
CA VAL A 261 -9.66 -4.19 -3.05
C VAL A 261 -10.39 -3.24 -2.12
N ILE A 262 -9.65 -2.28 -1.54
CA ILE A 262 -10.24 -1.22 -0.72
C ILE A 262 -10.93 -0.15 -1.59
N PRO A 263 -11.98 0.54 -1.08
CA PRO A 263 -12.59 1.65 -1.78
C PRO A 263 -11.62 2.83 -1.94
N ILE A 264 -11.91 3.70 -2.90
CA ILE A 264 -11.32 5.04 -2.89
C ILE A 264 -11.87 5.78 -1.66
N LEU A 265 -10.97 6.24 -0.81
CA LEU A 265 -11.33 7.15 0.28
C LEU A 265 -11.20 8.59 -0.24
N ASP A 266 -12.34 9.17 -0.55
CA ASP A 266 -12.41 10.47 -1.22
C ASP A 266 -11.71 11.59 -0.44
N VAL A 267 -10.81 12.27 -1.14
CA VAL A 267 -10.08 13.45 -0.66
C VAL A 267 -10.14 14.58 -1.70
N GLY A 268 -11.26 14.70 -2.41
CA GLY A 268 -11.51 15.73 -3.40
C GLY A 268 -11.87 15.25 -4.80
N LEU A 269 -11.79 13.94 -5.08
CA LEU A 269 -12.12 13.40 -6.40
C LEU A 269 -13.59 13.65 -6.76
N ILE A 270 -14.52 13.42 -5.83
CA ILE A 270 -15.96 13.62 -6.07
C ILE A 270 -16.23 15.07 -6.49
N ASP A 271 -15.64 16.04 -5.80
CA ASP A 271 -15.79 17.45 -6.11
C ASP A 271 -15.14 17.80 -7.47
N ALA A 272 -13.94 17.31 -7.73
CA ALA A 272 -13.25 17.51 -9.00
C ALA A 272 -14.05 16.96 -10.20
N LEU A 273 -14.67 15.78 -10.06
CA LEU A 273 -15.57 15.20 -11.06
C LEU A 273 -16.81 16.08 -11.27
N LYS A 274 -17.48 16.49 -10.19
CA LYS A 274 -18.71 17.31 -10.27
C LYS A 274 -18.49 18.68 -10.91
N ARG A 275 -17.28 19.23 -10.74
CA ARG A 275 -16.88 20.50 -11.37
C ARG A 275 -16.34 20.34 -12.79
N GLY A 276 -16.20 19.11 -13.28
CA GLY A 276 -15.61 18.83 -14.60
C GLY A 276 -14.10 19.07 -14.69
N HIS A 277 -13.40 19.16 -13.56
CA HIS A 277 -11.96 19.34 -13.51
C HIS A 277 -11.20 18.03 -13.79
N VAL A 278 -11.82 16.88 -13.52
CA VAL A 278 -11.32 15.56 -13.90
C VAL A 278 -12.31 14.91 -14.86
N GLU A 279 -11.85 14.57 -16.04
CA GLU A 279 -12.61 13.85 -17.07
C GLU A 279 -12.40 12.34 -16.90
N VAL A 280 -13.48 11.58 -16.76
CA VAL A 280 -13.40 10.12 -16.73
C VAL A 280 -13.42 9.57 -18.14
N VAL A 281 -12.44 8.72 -18.45
CA VAL A 281 -12.31 8.07 -19.78
C VAL A 281 -12.25 6.56 -19.64
N GLY A 282 -12.43 5.85 -20.75
CA GLY A 282 -12.33 4.40 -20.83
C GLY A 282 -10.93 3.87 -20.44
N ALA A 283 -10.82 2.56 -20.23
CA ALA A 283 -9.55 1.92 -19.95
C ALA A 283 -8.52 2.19 -21.04
N LEU A 284 -7.27 2.44 -20.68
CA LEU A 284 -6.15 2.48 -21.61
C LEU A 284 -5.88 1.07 -22.15
N LEU A 285 -5.83 0.92 -23.46
CA LEU A 285 -5.58 -0.32 -24.18
C LEU A 285 -4.18 -0.40 -24.78
N GLY A 286 -3.60 0.73 -25.18
CA GLY A 286 -2.28 0.79 -25.82
C GLY A 286 -1.96 2.19 -26.31
N PHE A 287 -0.92 2.28 -27.15
CA PHE A 287 -0.42 3.53 -27.72
C PHE A 287 -0.12 3.35 -29.23
N ASP A 288 -0.20 4.46 -29.98
CA ASP A 288 0.27 4.57 -31.36
C ASP A 288 0.84 6.00 -31.57
N GLY A 289 2.16 6.14 -31.60
CA GLY A 289 2.84 7.43 -31.63
C GLY A 289 2.42 8.32 -30.45
N ARG A 290 1.70 9.41 -30.73
CA ARG A 290 1.15 10.31 -29.70
C ARG A 290 -0.19 9.87 -29.14
N ASP A 291 -0.85 8.93 -29.82
CA ASP A 291 -2.20 8.52 -29.43
C ASP A 291 -2.17 7.51 -28.29
N ALA A 292 -2.91 7.78 -27.23
CA ALA A 292 -3.32 6.80 -26.23
C ALA A 292 -4.69 6.23 -26.65
N ILE A 293 -4.73 4.92 -26.89
CA ILE A 293 -5.89 4.17 -27.37
C ILE A 293 -6.72 3.73 -26.18
N LEU A 294 -7.95 4.21 -26.08
CA LEU A 294 -8.86 3.89 -24.98
C LEU A 294 -9.94 2.88 -25.41
N ALA A 295 -10.56 2.26 -24.42
CA ALA A 295 -11.73 1.41 -24.63
C ALA A 295 -12.83 2.20 -25.37
N GLY A 296 -13.55 1.52 -26.27
CA GLY A 296 -14.51 2.17 -27.18
C GLY A 296 -13.86 2.83 -28.40
N ARG A 297 -12.59 2.54 -28.69
CA ARG A 297 -11.81 3.08 -29.82
C ARG A 297 -11.63 4.61 -29.78
N GLN A 298 -11.72 5.21 -28.59
CA GLN A 298 -11.43 6.62 -28.41
C GLN A 298 -9.90 6.83 -28.46
N LEU A 299 -9.44 7.84 -29.20
CA LEU A 299 -8.05 8.28 -29.25
C LEU A 299 -7.92 9.61 -28.52
N ILE A 300 -6.89 9.74 -27.70
CA ILE A 300 -6.51 11.00 -27.04
C ILE A 300 -5.00 11.17 -27.13
N GLN A 301 -4.52 12.41 -27.08
CA GLN A 301 -3.09 12.75 -27.16
C GLN A 301 -2.63 13.43 -25.87
N PRO A 302 -2.46 12.69 -24.76
CA PRO A 302 -1.93 13.26 -23.53
C PRO A 302 -0.43 13.51 -23.68
N GLU A 303 0.06 14.62 -23.12
CA GLU A 303 1.50 14.88 -23.04
C GLU A 303 2.18 13.98 -22.00
N VAL A 304 1.42 13.55 -20.97
CA VAL A 304 1.90 12.70 -19.90
C VAL A 304 0.88 11.61 -19.57
N VAL A 305 1.37 10.40 -19.37
CA VAL A 305 0.59 9.28 -18.84
C VAL A 305 1.19 8.83 -17.52
N ILE A 306 0.43 8.98 -16.42
CA ILE A 306 0.83 8.52 -15.09
C ILE A 306 0.11 7.21 -14.78
N VAL A 307 0.86 6.11 -14.72
CA VAL A 307 0.33 4.76 -14.53
C VAL A 307 0.22 4.44 -13.04
N ALA A 308 -1.00 4.50 -12.49
CA ALA A 308 -1.33 4.23 -11.09
C ALA A 308 -1.95 2.83 -10.91
N THR A 309 -1.34 1.82 -11.52
CA THR A 309 -1.84 0.43 -11.56
C THR A 309 -1.40 -0.42 -10.36
N GLY A 310 -0.82 0.20 -9.36
CA GLY A 310 -0.44 -0.43 -8.11
C GLY A 310 0.90 -1.16 -8.15
N TYR A 311 1.05 -2.14 -7.27
CA TYR A 311 2.32 -2.80 -7.00
C TYR A 311 2.13 -4.33 -6.90
N ARG A 312 3.23 -5.07 -7.12
CA ARG A 312 3.36 -6.48 -6.75
C ARG A 312 4.09 -6.59 -5.41
N ARG A 313 3.84 -7.66 -4.68
CA ARG A 313 4.46 -7.89 -3.35
C ARG A 313 5.95 -8.22 -3.45
N GLY A 314 6.41 -8.78 -4.59
CA GLY A 314 7.81 -9.10 -4.84
C GLY A 314 8.36 -10.17 -3.91
N LEU A 315 7.52 -11.13 -3.49
CA LEU A 315 7.89 -12.20 -2.58
C LEU A 315 8.44 -13.44 -3.29
N GLU A 316 8.13 -13.60 -4.58
CA GLU A 316 8.49 -14.78 -5.36
C GLU A 316 10.01 -15.02 -5.41
N PRO A 317 10.87 -14.00 -5.68
CA PRO A 317 12.32 -14.20 -5.64
C PRO A 317 12.83 -14.54 -4.24
N LEU A 318 12.23 -13.92 -3.21
CA LEU A 318 12.69 -14.01 -1.83
C LEU A 318 12.38 -15.38 -1.19
N VAL A 319 11.14 -15.87 -1.36
CA VAL A 319 10.61 -17.05 -0.65
C VAL A 319 9.78 -18.01 -1.52
N GLY A 320 9.63 -17.75 -2.83
CA GLY A 320 8.76 -18.56 -3.71
C GLY A 320 9.15 -20.03 -3.77
N HIS A 321 10.44 -20.34 -3.67
CA HIS A 321 10.99 -21.71 -3.66
C HIS A 321 10.68 -22.51 -2.37
N LEU A 322 10.04 -21.88 -1.38
CA LEU A 322 9.67 -22.50 -0.10
C LEU A 322 8.21 -22.99 -0.08
N ASP A 323 7.46 -22.79 -1.17
CA ASP A 323 6.03 -23.13 -1.30
C ASP A 323 5.14 -22.52 -0.22
N VAL A 324 5.47 -21.28 0.20
CA VAL A 324 4.77 -20.53 1.26
C VAL A 324 3.85 -19.43 0.69
N LEU A 325 3.72 -19.35 -0.63
CA LEU A 325 2.90 -18.36 -1.33
C LEU A 325 1.75 -19.04 -2.09
N ASP A 326 0.60 -18.35 -2.17
CA ASP A 326 -0.50 -18.77 -3.05
C ASP A 326 -0.25 -18.35 -4.52
N ALA A 327 -1.14 -18.77 -5.43
CA ALA A 327 -1.07 -18.45 -6.86
C ALA A 327 -1.09 -16.93 -7.18
N LYS A 328 -1.45 -16.08 -6.21
CA LYS A 328 -1.43 -14.61 -6.32
C LYS A 328 -0.20 -13.99 -5.64
N GLY A 329 0.80 -14.79 -5.26
CA GLY A 329 2.01 -14.34 -4.55
C GLY A 329 1.73 -13.83 -3.14
N ARG A 330 0.65 -14.28 -2.48
CA ARG A 330 0.32 -13.93 -1.10
C ARG A 330 0.83 -14.99 -0.14
N PRO A 331 1.35 -14.61 1.04
CA PRO A 331 1.73 -15.57 2.07
C PRO A 331 0.55 -16.44 2.50
N LEU A 332 0.74 -17.76 2.55
CA LEU A 332 -0.24 -18.74 3.03
C LEU A 332 -0.47 -18.64 4.54
N ALA A 333 0.52 -18.13 5.27
CA ALA A 333 0.41 -17.86 6.71
C ALA A 333 0.75 -16.39 6.97
N HIS A 334 0.13 -15.77 7.97
CA HIS A 334 0.30 -14.36 8.28
C HIS A 334 0.24 -14.09 9.80
N GLY A 335 0.90 -13.02 10.23
CA GLY A 335 0.98 -12.64 11.64
C GLY A 335 1.74 -13.68 12.47
N GLY A 336 1.21 -14.08 13.62
CA GLY A 336 1.86 -15.04 14.53
C GLY A 336 1.81 -16.51 14.10
N ARG A 337 1.39 -16.81 12.87
CA ARG A 337 1.35 -18.17 12.33
C ARG A 337 2.45 -18.37 11.31
N THR A 338 3.00 -19.58 11.24
CA THR A 338 3.94 -20.02 10.20
C THR A 338 3.30 -21.10 9.33
N HIS A 339 3.75 -21.23 8.10
CA HIS A 339 3.40 -22.38 7.27
C HIS A 339 4.03 -23.64 7.86
N PRO A 340 3.33 -24.82 7.90
CA PRO A 340 3.89 -26.06 8.46
C PRO A 340 5.22 -26.47 7.83
N GLY A 341 5.34 -26.24 6.51
CA GLY A 341 6.57 -26.46 5.77
C GLY A 341 7.67 -25.42 6.02
N ALA A 342 7.44 -24.34 6.77
CA ALA A 342 8.40 -23.25 7.01
C ALA A 342 8.29 -22.71 8.44
N PRO A 343 8.56 -23.57 9.47
CA PRO A 343 8.50 -23.14 10.86
C PRO A 343 9.52 -22.02 11.14
N GLY A 344 9.15 -21.00 11.91
CA GLY A 344 10.00 -19.85 12.20
C GLY A 344 10.06 -18.79 11.08
N LEU A 345 9.33 -18.97 9.96
CA LEU A 345 9.20 -17.94 8.92
C LEU A 345 7.83 -17.27 9.03
N TYR A 346 7.84 -15.96 9.33
CA TYR A 346 6.64 -15.15 9.56
C TYR A 346 6.49 -14.06 8.50
N PHE A 347 5.24 -13.60 8.29
CA PHE A 347 4.91 -12.53 7.36
C PHE A 347 4.02 -11.48 8.02
N THR A 348 4.27 -10.19 7.76
CA THR A 348 3.41 -9.08 8.20
C THR A 348 3.33 -7.98 7.15
N GLY A 349 2.17 -7.30 7.07
CA GLY A 349 1.96 -6.17 6.16
C GLY A 349 1.58 -6.56 4.74
N TYR A 350 1.08 -7.78 4.50
CA TYR A 350 0.67 -8.27 3.17
C TYR A 350 -0.84 -8.40 2.98
N THR A 351 -1.63 -7.96 3.95
CA THR A 351 -3.08 -7.84 3.84
C THR A 351 -3.49 -6.39 3.62
N ASN A 352 -4.65 -6.19 2.98
CA ASN A 352 -5.20 -4.85 2.72
C ASN A 352 -6.52 -4.65 3.50
N PRO A 353 -6.47 -4.54 4.84
CA PRO A 353 -7.64 -4.57 5.69
C PRO A 353 -8.37 -3.22 5.74
N ILE A 354 -9.69 -3.25 5.75
CA ILE A 354 -10.53 -2.06 5.95
C ILE A 354 -10.28 -1.38 7.31
N SER A 355 -9.76 -2.14 8.29
CA SER A 355 -9.36 -1.65 9.62
C SER A 355 -8.11 -0.78 9.62
N GLY A 356 -7.34 -0.82 8.54
CA GLY A 356 -6.10 -0.07 8.34
C GLY A 356 -4.83 -0.89 8.60
N MET A 357 -3.88 -0.78 7.67
CA MET A 357 -2.64 -1.57 7.68
C MET A 357 -1.80 -1.35 8.95
N PHE A 358 -1.62 -0.10 9.40
CA PHE A 358 -0.83 0.20 10.62
C PHE A 358 -1.39 -0.51 11.85
N ARG A 359 -2.73 -0.51 11.98
CA ARG A 359 -3.41 -1.21 13.09
C ARG A 359 -3.17 -2.73 13.03
N GLU A 360 -3.30 -3.33 11.85
CA GLU A 360 -3.12 -4.77 11.71
C GLU A 360 -1.65 -5.17 11.89
N MET A 361 -0.70 -4.39 11.36
CA MET A 361 0.73 -4.58 11.63
C MET A 361 1.05 -4.49 13.14
N ALA A 362 0.39 -3.59 13.88
CA ALA A 362 0.53 -3.52 15.33
C ALA A 362 -0.01 -4.75 16.06
N ILE A 363 -1.07 -5.38 15.56
CA ILE A 363 -1.62 -6.64 16.07
C ILE A 363 -0.68 -7.79 15.74
N ASP A 364 -0.24 -7.89 14.49
CA ASP A 364 0.68 -8.92 14.02
C ASP A 364 2.00 -8.89 14.81
N ALA A 365 2.55 -7.69 15.04
CA ALA A 365 3.78 -7.55 15.80
C ALA A 365 3.72 -8.18 17.19
N ARG A 366 2.58 -8.01 17.89
CA ARG A 366 2.37 -8.65 19.19
C ARG A 366 2.23 -10.16 19.11
N ARG A 367 1.53 -10.66 18.06
CA ARG A 367 1.31 -12.09 17.81
C ARG A 367 2.60 -12.79 17.41
N ILE A 368 3.38 -12.19 16.50
CA ILE A 368 4.69 -12.72 16.08
C ILE A 368 5.64 -12.77 17.29
N ALA A 369 5.70 -11.69 18.06
CA ALA A 369 6.59 -11.66 19.21
C ALA A 369 6.25 -12.73 20.26
N ARG A 370 4.96 -13.02 20.51
CA ARG A 370 4.54 -14.14 21.37
C ARG A 370 4.97 -15.48 20.78
N ALA A 371 4.70 -15.70 19.50
CA ALA A 371 5.03 -16.96 18.84
C ALA A 371 6.55 -17.25 18.84
N VAL A 372 7.38 -16.23 18.68
CA VAL A 372 8.84 -16.35 18.69
C VAL A 372 9.38 -16.57 20.11
N SER A 373 8.80 -15.92 21.12
CA SER A 373 9.23 -16.10 22.53
C SER A 373 8.69 -17.36 23.21
N GLY A 374 7.76 -18.08 22.59
CA GLY A 374 7.17 -19.29 23.16
C GLY A 374 6.12 -19.05 24.25
N ASP A 375 5.54 -17.83 24.29
CA ASP A 375 4.48 -17.45 25.26
C ASP A 375 3.07 -17.61 24.71
#